data_fef566c8d880ce06eb70622d7a37b963
#
_entry.id   fef566c8d880ce06eb70622d7a37b963
#
_cell.length_a   1.000
_cell.length_b   1.000
_cell.length_c   1.000
_cell.angle_alpha   90.00
_cell.angle_beta   90.00
_cell.angle_gamma   90.00
#
_symmetry.space_group_name_H-M   'P 1'
#
loop_
_entity.id
_entity.type
_entity.pdbx_description
1 polymer ?
#
loop_
_entity_poly.entity_id
_entity_poly.type
_entity_poly.pdbx_seq_one_letter_code
_entity_poly.pdbx_strand_id
1 'polypeptide(L)'
;MKRQENVLAEREREFQTKMKVIRRTHHKNLVHLLGYCHDGPNRLLVYKYMSNGSLADVLFTLEKQPYWIERMEISRNIARGILYFYEECMPQIIHCDIKPHNILMDESMCAKISKFGLSKLLKPDQTKTFTDIRGARGYVAPEWHHRMPMTVNVDVHSFGIVFVCLFKPLKNKLV
;
A
#
# COMPACT_ATOMS: atom_id res chain seq x y z
N MET A 1 28.95 14.70 -6.67
CA MET A 1 28.88 13.48 -7.48
C MET A 1 28.36 12.29 -6.70
N LYS A 2 29.04 11.72 -5.72
CA LYS A 2 28.59 10.52 -4.97
C LYS A 2 27.12 10.54 -4.44
N ARG A 3 26.62 11.70 -4.01
CA ARG A 3 25.23 11.82 -3.47
C ARG A 3 24.16 11.69 -4.55
N GLN A 4 24.43 12.19 -5.76
CA GLN A 4 23.49 12.05 -6.90
C GLN A 4 23.49 10.63 -7.46
N GLU A 5 24.66 9.98 -7.53
CA GLU A 5 24.79 8.58 -7.95
C GLU A 5 24.03 7.62 -7.02
N ASN A 6 24.10 7.86 -5.69
CA ASN A 6 23.37 7.08 -4.71
C ASN A 6 21.84 7.26 -4.85
N VAL A 7 21.36 8.47 -5.12
CA VAL A 7 19.93 8.74 -5.32
C VAL A 7 19.40 8.06 -6.60
N LEU A 8 20.19 8.08 -7.68
CA LEU A 8 19.82 7.39 -8.91
C LEU A 8 19.79 5.87 -8.74
N ALA A 9 20.79 5.30 -8.08
CA ALA A 9 20.84 3.88 -7.78
C ALA A 9 19.68 3.43 -6.87
N GLU A 10 19.28 4.25 -5.91
CA GLU A 10 18.14 3.98 -5.03
C GLU A 10 16.82 3.99 -5.80
N ARG A 11 16.59 4.99 -6.65
CA ARG A 11 15.40 5.05 -7.54
C ARG A 11 15.33 3.84 -8.48
N GLU A 12 16.49 3.39 -9.00
CA GLU A 12 16.55 2.19 -9.83
C GLU A 12 16.10 0.95 -9.07
N ARG A 13 16.64 0.76 -7.85
CA ARG A 13 16.28 -0.37 -6.99
C ARG A 13 14.78 -0.36 -6.63
N GLU A 14 14.23 0.80 -6.31
CA GLU A 14 12.80 0.96 -6.03
C GLU A 14 11.94 0.60 -7.25
N PHE A 15 12.32 1.07 -8.44
CA PHE A 15 11.61 0.74 -9.67
C PHE A 15 11.66 -0.75 -9.97
N GLN A 16 12.84 -1.37 -9.87
CA GLN A 16 13.01 -2.82 -10.08
C GLN A 16 12.21 -3.64 -9.06
N THR A 17 12.15 -3.20 -7.82
CA THR A 17 11.34 -3.84 -6.78
C THR A 17 9.86 -3.74 -7.12
N LYS A 18 9.36 -2.55 -7.48
CA LYS A 18 7.99 -2.35 -7.95
C LYS A 18 7.64 -3.30 -9.08
N MET A 19 8.50 -3.38 -10.10
CA MET A 19 8.28 -4.25 -11.25
C MET A 19 8.21 -5.73 -10.86
N LYS A 20 9.12 -6.18 -9.99
CA LYS A 20 9.13 -7.57 -9.51
C LYS A 20 7.88 -7.92 -8.73
N VAL A 21 7.41 -7.02 -7.86
CA VAL A 21 6.19 -7.22 -7.08
C VAL A 21 4.97 -7.22 -7.99
N ILE A 22 4.77 -6.13 -8.76
CA ILE A 22 3.55 -5.91 -9.52
C ILE A 22 3.35 -6.97 -10.63
N ARG A 23 4.42 -7.39 -11.31
CA ARG A 23 4.32 -8.43 -12.36
C ARG A 23 3.88 -9.79 -11.84
N ARG A 24 3.99 -10.02 -10.55
CA ARG A 24 3.63 -11.29 -9.87
C ARG A 24 2.31 -11.22 -9.11
N THR A 25 1.69 -10.03 -9.05
CA THR A 25 0.46 -9.83 -8.28
C THR A 25 -0.74 -9.67 -9.21
N HIS A 26 -1.66 -10.60 -9.14
CA HIS A 26 -2.95 -10.56 -9.84
C HIS A 26 -4.06 -10.86 -8.84
N HIS A 27 -4.65 -9.84 -8.25
CA HIS A 27 -5.73 -10.01 -7.29
C HIS A 27 -6.75 -8.87 -7.43
N LYS A 28 -8.03 -9.18 -7.24
CA LYS A 28 -9.14 -8.21 -7.40
C LYS A 28 -9.05 -6.99 -6.49
N ASN A 29 -8.38 -7.11 -5.34
CA ASN A 29 -8.19 -6.01 -4.38
C ASN A 29 -6.82 -5.32 -4.50
N LEU A 30 -6.15 -5.49 -5.64
CA LEU A 30 -4.93 -4.77 -5.99
C LEU A 30 -5.15 -3.94 -7.24
N VAL A 31 -4.46 -2.80 -7.34
CA VAL A 31 -4.48 -1.99 -8.56
C VAL A 31 -3.74 -2.71 -9.66
N HIS A 32 -4.42 -2.91 -10.80
CA HIS A 32 -3.88 -3.63 -11.94
C HIS A 32 -2.91 -2.79 -12.75
N LEU A 33 -1.69 -3.30 -12.96
CA LEU A 33 -0.71 -2.73 -13.88
C LEU A 33 -1.08 -3.11 -15.31
N LEU A 34 -1.33 -2.12 -16.17
CA LEU A 34 -1.64 -2.30 -17.59
C LEU A 34 -0.37 -2.40 -18.45
N GLY A 35 0.68 -1.71 -18.04
CA GLY A 35 1.93 -1.69 -18.77
C GLY A 35 3.00 -0.85 -18.11
N TYR A 36 4.17 -0.83 -18.74
CA TYR A 36 5.28 0.02 -18.31
C TYR A 36 6.10 0.48 -19.52
N CYS A 37 6.75 1.62 -19.38
CA CYS A 37 7.73 2.11 -20.33
C CYS A 37 9.06 2.35 -19.61
N HIS A 38 10.14 1.91 -20.22
CA HIS A 38 11.51 2.16 -19.79
C HIS A 38 12.28 2.69 -20.98
N ASP A 39 12.37 4.02 -21.10
CA ASP A 39 13.06 4.71 -22.15
C ASP A 39 14.12 5.63 -21.56
N GLY A 40 15.37 5.22 -21.60
CA GLY A 40 16.51 5.92 -21.02
C GLY A 40 16.28 6.27 -19.55
N PRO A 41 16.23 7.58 -19.19
CA PRO A 41 15.99 8.03 -17.82
C PRO A 41 14.51 7.93 -17.42
N ASN A 42 13.60 7.78 -18.38
CA ASN A 42 12.16 7.80 -18.13
C ASN A 42 11.64 6.41 -17.79
N ARG A 43 10.92 6.32 -16.67
CA ARG A 43 10.31 5.09 -16.17
C ARG A 43 8.88 5.36 -15.83
N LEU A 44 7.96 4.80 -16.61
CA LEU A 44 6.53 4.99 -16.45
C LEU A 44 5.88 3.65 -16.12
N LEU A 45 4.94 3.69 -15.20
CA LEU A 45 4.04 2.57 -14.87
C LEU A 45 2.62 3.01 -15.18
N VAL A 46 1.91 2.26 -16.00
CA VAL A 46 0.55 2.54 -16.42
C VAL A 46 -0.38 1.61 -15.68
N TYR A 47 -1.29 2.16 -14.88
CA TYR A 47 -2.26 1.41 -14.09
C TYR A 47 -3.68 1.62 -14.62
N LYS A 48 -4.57 0.66 -14.30
CA LYS A 48 -6.00 0.86 -14.47
C LYS A 48 -6.42 2.10 -13.68
N TYR A 49 -7.17 3.01 -14.34
CA TYR A 49 -7.67 4.24 -13.70
C TYR A 49 -8.69 3.91 -12.60
N MET A 50 -8.60 4.60 -11.47
CA MET A 50 -9.48 4.46 -10.33
C MET A 50 -10.34 5.73 -10.20
N SER A 51 -11.59 5.66 -10.63
CA SER A 51 -12.48 6.82 -10.82
C SER A 51 -12.89 7.51 -9.51
N ASN A 52 -12.93 6.77 -8.40
CA ASN A 52 -13.36 7.29 -7.11
C ASN A 52 -12.18 7.70 -6.19
N GLY A 53 -11.01 7.93 -6.77
CA GLY A 53 -9.84 8.45 -6.04
C GLY A 53 -9.31 7.52 -4.97
N SER A 54 -8.81 8.08 -3.89
CA SER A 54 -8.26 7.33 -2.76
C SER A 54 -9.28 7.18 -1.62
N LEU A 55 -9.05 6.18 -0.75
CA LEU A 55 -9.83 6.04 0.48
C LEU A 55 -9.69 7.28 1.38
N ALA A 56 -8.56 8.00 1.31
CA ALA A 56 -8.40 9.26 2.04
C ALA A 56 -9.40 10.31 1.55
N ASP A 57 -9.60 10.43 0.23
CA ASP A 57 -10.59 11.34 -0.34
C ASP A 57 -12.01 10.97 0.13
N VAL A 58 -12.32 9.69 0.18
CA VAL A 58 -13.62 9.17 0.64
C VAL A 58 -13.85 9.42 2.13
N LEU A 59 -12.80 9.29 2.97
CA LEU A 59 -12.93 9.42 4.42
C LEU A 59 -12.89 10.86 4.91
N PHE A 60 -12.15 11.73 4.24
CA PHE A 60 -11.85 13.08 4.75
C PHE A 60 -12.55 14.20 3.99
N THR A 61 -13.27 13.89 2.92
CA THR A 61 -14.21 14.82 2.28
C THR A 61 -15.58 14.76 2.96
N LEU A 62 -16.14 15.93 3.24
CA LEU A 62 -17.36 16.07 4.05
C LEU A 62 -18.66 15.71 3.30
N GLU A 63 -18.61 15.59 1.97
CA GLU A 63 -19.84 15.57 1.16
C GLU A 63 -20.57 14.23 1.16
N LYS A 64 -19.90 13.10 1.29
CA LYS A 64 -20.55 11.78 1.31
C LYS A 64 -19.69 10.73 2.02
N GLN A 65 -19.99 10.50 3.27
CA GLN A 65 -19.35 9.44 4.04
C GLN A 65 -19.95 8.07 3.69
N PRO A 66 -19.12 7.02 3.54
CA PRO A 66 -19.63 5.68 3.30
C PRO A 66 -20.48 5.19 4.47
N TYR A 67 -21.58 4.50 4.16
CA TYR A 67 -22.43 3.85 5.15
C TYR A 67 -21.69 2.70 5.84
N TRP A 68 -22.24 2.22 6.96
CA TRP A 68 -21.63 1.13 7.74
C TRP A 68 -21.29 -0.11 6.89
N ILE A 69 -22.23 -0.56 6.05
CA ILE A 69 -22.03 -1.73 5.17
C ILE A 69 -20.90 -1.49 4.17
N GLU A 70 -20.82 -0.30 3.59
CA GLU A 70 -19.75 0.07 2.66
C GLU A 70 -18.37 0.08 3.36
N ARG A 71 -18.30 0.61 4.59
CA ARG A 71 -17.05 0.59 5.40
C ARG A 71 -16.60 -0.83 5.71
N MET A 72 -17.53 -1.71 6.03
CA MET A 72 -17.26 -3.13 6.25
C MET A 72 -16.73 -3.80 4.97
N GLU A 73 -17.31 -3.50 3.81
CA GLU A 73 -16.86 -4.06 2.54
C GLU A 73 -15.48 -3.51 2.14
N ILE A 74 -15.23 -2.22 2.31
CA ILE A 74 -13.92 -1.59 2.12
C ILE A 74 -12.88 -2.29 3.00
N SER A 75 -13.14 -2.45 4.30
CA SER A 75 -12.21 -3.11 5.22
C SER A 75 -11.92 -4.55 4.81
N ARG A 76 -12.96 -5.31 4.40
CA ARG A 76 -12.82 -6.68 3.90
C ARG A 76 -11.97 -6.75 2.63
N ASN A 77 -12.14 -5.81 1.71
CA ASN A 77 -11.36 -5.75 0.49
C ASN A 77 -9.87 -5.50 0.77
N ILE A 78 -9.54 -4.60 1.70
CA ILE A 78 -8.16 -4.34 2.12
C ILE A 78 -7.56 -5.58 2.77
N ALA A 79 -8.28 -6.20 3.71
CA ALA A 79 -7.83 -7.41 4.40
C ALA A 79 -7.54 -8.56 3.42
N ARG A 80 -8.39 -8.76 2.40
CA ARG A 80 -8.17 -9.77 1.34
C ARG A 80 -6.92 -9.47 0.50
N GLY A 81 -6.66 -8.19 0.20
CA GLY A 81 -5.45 -7.79 -0.52
C GLY A 81 -4.17 -8.07 0.29
N ILE A 82 -4.20 -7.81 1.61
CA ILE A 82 -3.08 -8.11 2.51
C ILE A 82 -2.90 -9.62 2.66
N LEU A 83 -3.98 -10.37 2.84
CA LEU A 83 -3.96 -11.83 2.94
C LEU A 83 -3.33 -12.46 1.70
N TYR A 84 -3.69 -11.96 0.51
CA TYR A 84 -3.10 -12.40 -0.75
C TYR A 84 -1.58 -12.23 -0.79
N PHE A 85 -1.04 -11.11 -0.29
CA PHE A 85 0.41 -10.92 -0.19
C PHE A 85 1.10 -11.96 0.67
N TYR A 86 0.38 -12.47 1.65
CA TYR A 86 0.85 -13.32 2.71
C TYR A 86 0.80 -14.79 2.35
N GLU A 87 -0.32 -15.25 1.82
CA GLU A 87 -0.63 -16.67 1.63
C GLU A 87 -0.43 -17.12 0.19
N GLU A 88 -0.71 -16.24 -0.79
CA GLU A 88 -0.73 -16.63 -2.19
C GLU A 88 0.48 -16.16 -2.99
N CYS A 89 1.24 -15.17 -2.47
CA CYS A 89 2.45 -14.68 -3.16
C CYS A 89 3.70 -15.49 -2.77
N MET A 90 4.42 -15.96 -3.77
CA MET A 90 5.74 -16.59 -3.60
C MET A 90 6.79 -15.87 -4.45
N PRO A 91 7.76 -15.16 -3.84
CA PRO A 91 7.96 -14.91 -2.40
C PRO A 91 6.88 -14.01 -1.79
N GLN A 92 6.68 -14.12 -0.48
CA GLN A 92 5.76 -13.27 0.27
C GLN A 92 6.10 -11.79 0.13
N ILE A 93 5.08 -10.94 0.16
CA ILE A 93 5.21 -9.50 -0.02
C ILE A 93 4.84 -8.79 1.28
N ILE A 94 5.71 -7.91 1.75
CA ILE A 94 5.38 -6.91 2.76
C ILE A 94 5.21 -5.59 2.04
N HIS A 95 4.03 -4.98 2.12
CA HIS A 95 3.71 -3.73 1.40
C HIS A 95 4.44 -2.52 1.99
N CYS A 96 4.54 -2.44 3.30
CA CYS A 96 5.24 -1.41 4.08
C CYS A 96 4.68 0.02 4.00
N ASP A 97 3.56 0.27 3.29
CA ASP A 97 2.96 1.61 3.17
C ASP A 97 1.43 1.55 3.05
N ILE A 98 0.79 0.70 3.86
CA ILE A 98 -0.67 0.61 3.96
C ILE A 98 -1.19 1.86 4.68
N LYS A 99 -1.98 2.69 3.97
CA LYS A 99 -2.63 3.91 4.47
C LYS A 99 -3.76 4.34 3.53
N PRO A 100 -4.73 5.17 3.96
CA PRO A 100 -5.86 5.56 3.13
C PRO A 100 -5.49 6.17 1.77
N HIS A 101 -4.40 6.95 1.68
CA HIS A 101 -3.92 7.53 0.42
C HIS A 101 -3.39 6.50 -0.60
N ASN A 102 -3.05 5.30 -0.15
CA ASN A 102 -2.52 4.22 -0.99
C ASN A 102 -3.55 3.11 -1.26
N ILE A 103 -4.77 3.32 -0.82
CA ILE A 103 -5.92 2.48 -1.12
C ILE A 103 -6.81 3.27 -2.07
N LEU A 104 -6.98 2.77 -3.29
CA LEU A 104 -7.77 3.43 -4.33
C LEU A 104 -9.13 2.75 -4.46
N MET A 105 -10.11 3.53 -4.90
CA MET A 105 -11.49 3.10 -5.05
C MET A 105 -11.84 3.04 -6.54
N ASP A 106 -12.25 1.86 -7.03
CA ASP A 106 -12.69 1.72 -8.41
C ASP A 106 -14.13 2.22 -8.62
N GLU A 107 -14.63 2.10 -9.83
CA GLU A 107 -15.97 2.53 -10.24
C GLU A 107 -17.12 1.91 -9.41
N SER A 108 -16.87 0.73 -8.82
CA SER A 108 -17.83 0.01 -7.97
C SER A 108 -17.59 0.24 -6.46
N MET A 109 -16.80 1.24 -6.08
CA MET A 109 -16.36 1.50 -4.71
C MET A 109 -15.61 0.31 -4.08
N CYS A 110 -15.02 -0.56 -4.89
CA CYS A 110 -14.18 -1.65 -4.42
C CYS A 110 -12.78 -1.13 -4.10
N ALA A 111 -12.30 -1.37 -2.87
CA ALA A 111 -10.99 -0.93 -2.43
C ALA A 111 -9.87 -1.80 -3.03
N LYS A 112 -8.83 -1.14 -3.52
CA LYS A 112 -7.65 -1.74 -4.14
C LYS A 112 -6.37 -1.14 -3.58
N ILE A 113 -5.47 -2.01 -3.11
CA ILE A 113 -4.15 -1.58 -2.61
C ILE A 113 -3.27 -1.17 -3.80
N SER A 114 -2.55 -0.05 -3.64
CA SER A 114 -1.68 0.54 -4.65
C SER A 114 -0.32 0.96 -4.07
N LYS A 115 0.57 1.50 -4.91
CA LYS A 115 1.86 2.10 -4.51
C LYS A 115 2.86 1.15 -3.84
N PHE A 116 3.28 0.13 -4.56
CA PHE A 116 4.26 -0.88 -4.13
C PHE A 116 5.72 -0.38 -4.00
N GLY A 117 5.94 0.94 -3.91
CA GLY A 117 7.29 1.52 -3.92
C GLY A 117 8.18 1.15 -2.75
N LEU A 118 7.58 0.89 -1.59
CA LEU A 118 8.30 0.51 -0.37
C LEU A 118 8.24 -0.99 -0.10
N SER A 119 7.53 -1.75 -0.93
CA SER A 119 7.30 -3.18 -0.72
C SER A 119 8.60 -3.98 -0.68
N LYS A 120 8.62 -5.03 0.13
CA LYS A 120 9.72 -5.96 0.28
C LYS A 120 9.27 -7.36 -0.11
N LEU A 121 10.18 -8.10 -0.75
CA LEU A 121 10.00 -9.52 -1.04
C LEU A 121 10.75 -10.32 0.00
N LEU A 122 10.06 -11.20 0.70
CA LEU A 122 10.70 -12.15 1.62
C LEU A 122 11.16 -13.37 0.82
N LYS A 123 12.41 -13.79 1.03
CA LYS A 123 12.87 -15.07 0.46
C LYS A 123 12.10 -16.24 1.10
N PRO A 124 11.99 -17.40 0.43
CA PRO A 124 11.21 -18.54 0.94
C PRO A 124 11.56 -18.96 2.37
N ASP A 125 12.84 -18.83 2.75
CA ASP A 125 13.34 -19.20 4.08
C ASP A 125 13.39 -18.02 5.06
N GLN A 126 12.80 -16.86 4.71
CA GLN A 126 12.82 -15.66 5.53
C GLN A 126 11.42 -15.30 5.97
N THR A 127 11.23 -15.20 7.29
CA THR A 127 10.00 -14.68 7.89
C THR A 127 10.10 -13.20 8.26
N LYS A 128 11.29 -12.60 8.10
CA LYS A 128 11.59 -11.23 8.51
C LYS A 128 12.63 -10.57 7.61
N THR A 129 12.59 -9.24 7.53
CA THR A 129 13.58 -8.42 6.82
C THR A 129 13.96 -7.20 7.65
N PHE A 130 15.10 -6.59 7.32
CA PHE A 130 15.51 -5.33 7.92
C PHE A 130 15.44 -4.23 6.86
N THR A 131 15.00 -3.05 7.25
CA THR A 131 15.01 -1.86 6.37
C THR A 131 15.11 -0.60 7.19
N ASP A 132 15.59 0.48 6.57
CA ASP A 132 15.53 1.81 7.15
C ASP A 132 14.07 2.25 7.34
N ILE A 133 13.85 3.12 8.33
CA ILE A 133 12.53 3.66 8.64
C ILE A 133 11.98 4.41 7.42
N ARG A 134 10.98 3.83 6.77
CA ARG A 134 10.24 4.44 5.66
C ARG A 134 8.76 4.11 5.83
N GLY A 135 7.90 5.07 5.65
CA GLY A 135 6.46 4.89 5.78
C GLY A 135 5.76 6.17 6.24
N ALA A 136 4.44 6.15 6.24
CA ALA A 136 3.65 7.30 6.64
C ALA A 136 3.57 7.41 8.17
N ARG A 137 3.96 8.57 8.73
CA ARG A 137 3.73 8.88 10.14
C ARG A 137 2.30 8.53 10.55
N GLY A 138 2.13 7.86 11.69
CA GLY A 138 0.82 7.44 12.22
C GLY A 138 0.30 6.09 11.71
N TYR A 139 0.94 5.47 10.71
CA TYR A 139 0.58 4.14 10.19
C TYR A 139 1.70 3.11 10.36
N VAL A 140 2.87 3.57 10.78
CA VAL A 140 4.08 2.74 10.93
C VAL A 140 3.99 1.92 12.21
N ALA A 141 4.24 0.62 12.11
CA ALA A 141 4.28 -0.28 13.24
C ALA A 141 5.43 0.07 14.22
N PRO A 142 5.25 -0.13 15.54
CA PRO A 142 6.26 0.19 16.56
C PRO A 142 7.63 -0.44 16.30
N GLU A 143 7.67 -1.64 15.75
CA GLU A 143 8.88 -2.39 15.40
C GLU A 143 9.81 -1.57 14.48
N TRP A 144 9.24 -0.74 13.65
CA TRP A 144 10.01 0.09 12.74
C TRP A 144 10.81 1.19 13.45
N HIS A 145 10.27 1.74 14.53
CA HIS A 145 10.96 2.75 15.33
C HIS A 145 12.13 2.18 16.12
N HIS A 146 12.08 0.90 16.45
CA HIS A 146 13.11 0.22 17.24
C HIS A 146 14.15 -0.54 16.39
N ARG A 147 14.16 -0.36 15.07
CA ARG A 147 15.02 -1.11 14.13
C ARG A 147 14.90 -2.64 14.29
N MET A 148 13.74 -3.08 14.71
CA MET A 148 13.45 -4.52 14.85
C MET A 148 13.19 -5.14 13.47
N PRO A 149 13.37 -6.47 13.35
CA PRO A 149 13.06 -7.16 12.10
C PRO A 149 11.58 -6.98 11.72
N MET A 150 11.32 -6.56 10.51
CA MET A 150 9.96 -6.43 9.99
C MET A 150 9.46 -7.78 9.51
N THR A 151 8.24 -8.05 9.86
CA THR A 151 7.44 -9.18 9.40
C THR A 151 6.22 -8.61 8.66
N VAL A 152 5.42 -9.49 8.10
CA VAL A 152 4.11 -9.17 7.53
C VAL A 152 3.17 -8.48 8.53
N ASN A 153 3.40 -8.62 9.85
CA ASN A 153 2.61 -7.95 10.89
C ASN A 153 2.63 -6.41 10.78
N VAL A 154 3.63 -5.81 10.14
CA VAL A 154 3.66 -4.36 9.91
C VAL A 154 2.50 -3.89 9.03
N ASP A 155 2.10 -4.69 8.03
CA ASP A 155 0.94 -4.37 7.18
C ASP A 155 -0.38 -4.59 7.94
N VAL A 156 -0.45 -5.62 8.79
CA VAL A 156 -1.60 -5.87 9.68
C VAL A 156 -1.79 -4.73 10.67
N HIS A 157 -0.69 -4.24 11.28
CA HIS A 157 -0.74 -3.07 12.17
C HIS A 157 -1.26 -1.83 11.43
N SER A 158 -0.67 -1.53 10.26
CA SER A 158 -1.07 -0.38 9.44
C SER A 158 -2.54 -0.50 9.01
N PHE A 159 -3.00 -1.70 8.67
CA PHE A 159 -4.41 -1.98 8.40
C PHE A 159 -5.29 -1.72 9.62
N GLY A 160 -4.86 -2.11 10.82
CA GLY A 160 -5.58 -1.82 12.06
C GLY A 160 -5.82 -0.31 12.25
N ILE A 161 -4.84 0.53 11.95
CA ILE A 161 -5.01 1.98 11.98
C ILE A 161 -6.00 2.45 10.90
N VAL A 162 -5.92 1.93 9.69
CA VAL A 162 -6.89 2.24 8.61
C VAL A 162 -8.31 1.82 9.02
N PHE A 163 -8.45 0.65 9.64
CA PHE A 163 -9.73 0.15 10.17
C PHE A 163 -10.31 1.12 11.20
N VAL A 164 -9.50 1.56 12.16
CA VAL A 164 -9.95 2.58 13.15
C VAL A 164 -10.38 3.87 12.45
N CYS A 165 -9.66 4.33 11.41
CA CYS A 165 -10.06 5.51 10.65
C CYS A 165 -11.40 5.33 9.92
N LEU A 166 -11.66 4.12 9.40
CA LEU A 166 -12.93 3.79 8.72
C LEU A 166 -14.13 3.90 9.67
N PHE A 167 -13.97 3.50 10.94
CA PHE A 167 -15.07 3.41 11.89
C PHE A 167 -15.11 4.54 12.94
N LYS A 168 -14.10 5.42 12.94
CA LYS A 168 -14.11 6.60 13.81
C LYS A 168 -15.18 7.59 13.30
N PRO A 169 -16.12 8.00 14.16
CA PRO A 169 -17.04 9.06 13.77
C PRO A 169 -16.22 10.33 13.49
N LEU A 170 -16.45 10.96 12.36
CA LEU A 170 -15.95 12.33 12.15
C LEU A 170 -16.55 13.16 13.28
N LYS A 171 -15.72 13.77 14.12
CA LYS A 171 -16.19 14.80 15.03
C LYS A 171 -16.80 15.87 14.14
N ASN A 172 -18.12 16.01 14.16
CA ASN A 172 -18.77 17.19 13.64
C ASN A 172 -17.98 18.36 14.23
N LYS A 173 -17.40 19.20 13.36
CA LYS A 173 -17.01 20.52 13.82
C LYS A 173 -18.32 21.15 14.27
N LEU A 174 -18.53 21.15 15.58
CA LEU A 174 -19.52 22.01 16.18
C LEU A 174 -19.16 23.42 15.73
N VAL A 175 -20.09 24.02 15.03
CA VAL A 175 -20.14 25.43 14.63
C VAL A 175 -19.94 26.30 15.86
#